data_ede3ea485cc8a17973692d43219d5ff3
#
_entry.id   ede3ea485cc8a17973692d43219d5ff3
#
_cell.length_a   1.000
_cell.length_b   1.000
_cell.length_c   1.000
_cell.angle_alpha   90.00
_cell.angle_beta   90.00
_cell.angle_gamma   90.00
#
_symmetry.space_group_name_H-M   'P 1'
#
loop_
_entity.id
_entity.type
_entity.pdbx_description
1 polymer ?
#
loop_
_entity_poly.entity_id
_entity_poly.type
_entity_poly.pdbx_seq_one_letter_code
_entity_poly.pdbx_strand_id
1 'polypeptide(L)'
;KNPCLDNLSFDVTKCWEIVPADHEKKNEKITTIIDEKQLGDMILDLQKSKDKDFRSAYKFALMSTFFLFGLRRGEVKGRKQKDVDFDNSILSVNSVYIQKEGGLLKRTKNIGSFRNIDIDENSLLFFNWWINTIKKFKPNTDWLYPSFRGESPLSDSGFSNLMWETLSDYGFAKIHFHKGHVVVDESPFKNAVSKMFRHRLGTTLINAMDYEKLDRNYIKKTLGHTRFTTSQDRYGNHNTVVAKSTTETKGRLLNSKLIS
;
A
#
# COMPACT_ATOMS: atom_id res chain seq x y z
N LYS A 1 6.76 -23.71 10.71
CA LYS A 1 5.85 -23.70 9.52
C LYS A 1 4.67 -22.82 9.87
N ASN A 2 4.37 -21.83 9.05
CA ASN A 2 3.33 -20.87 9.31
C ASN A 2 2.07 -21.22 8.51
N PRO A 3 0.94 -21.44 9.19
CA PRO A 3 -0.30 -21.91 8.57
C PRO A 3 -0.90 -20.94 7.52
N CYS A 4 -0.48 -19.69 7.50
CA CYS A 4 -1.01 -18.72 6.53
C CYS A 4 -0.45 -18.88 5.10
N LEU A 5 0.59 -19.71 4.89
CA LEU A 5 1.24 -19.82 3.58
C LEU A 5 1.33 -21.25 3.03
N ASP A 6 1.28 -22.26 3.89
CA ASP A 6 1.46 -23.65 3.46
C ASP A 6 0.16 -24.27 2.89
N ASN A 7 -0.97 -23.56 3.04
CA ASN A 7 -2.27 -24.00 2.50
C ASN A 7 -3.08 -22.80 2.02
N LEU A 8 -3.31 -22.71 0.73
CA LEU A 8 -4.33 -21.87 0.12
C LEU A 8 -5.76 -22.18 0.61
N SER A 9 -5.92 -23.22 1.43
CA SER A 9 -7.16 -23.61 2.10
C SER A 9 -7.30 -23.01 3.51
N PHE A 10 -6.33 -22.22 3.98
CA PHE A 10 -6.45 -21.54 5.26
C PHE A 10 -7.58 -20.52 5.18
N ASP A 11 -8.62 -20.75 5.96
CA ASP A 11 -9.76 -19.86 6.04
C ASP A 11 -9.37 -18.59 6.80
N VAL A 12 -8.93 -17.59 6.03
CA VAL A 12 -8.55 -16.27 6.56
C VAL A 12 -9.75 -15.61 7.25
N THR A 13 -10.99 -16.04 6.96
CA THR A 13 -12.18 -15.50 7.62
C THR A 13 -12.18 -15.84 9.12
N LYS A 14 -11.60 -16.96 9.53
CA LYS A 14 -11.42 -17.32 10.95
C LYS A 14 -10.36 -16.48 11.68
N CYS A 15 -9.49 -15.81 10.94
CA CYS A 15 -8.54 -14.84 11.49
C CYS A 15 -9.13 -13.42 11.56
N TRP A 16 -10.33 -13.22 11.03
CA TRP A 16 -10.95 -11.93 10.79
C TRP A 16 -12.43 -11.93 11.19
N GLU A 17 -12.79 -12.47 12.33
CA GLU A 17 -14.11 -12.22 12.88
C GLU A 17 -14.23 -10.72 13.17
N ILE A 18 -14.90 -10.01 12.26
CA ILE A 18 -15.38 -8.66 12.52
C ILE A 18 -16.49 -8.78 13.54
N VAL A 19 -16.17 -8.58 14.80
CA VAL A 19 -17.19 -8.37 15.82
C VAL A 19 -17.77 -6.97 15.57
N PRO A 20 -19.06 -6.83 15.24
CA PRO A 20 -19.68 -5.52 15.12
C PRO A 20 -19.54 -4.83 16.49
N ALA A 21 -18.84 -3.72 16.51
CA ALA A 21 -18.81 -2.90 17.71
C ALA A 21 -20.15 -2.19 17.83
N ASP A 22 -20.98 -2.61 18.76
CA ASP A 22 -22.13 -1.86 19.24
C ASP A 22 -21.66 -0.58 19.94
N HIS A 23 -21.30 0.42 19.16
CA HIS A 23 -21.13 1.77 19.66
C HIS A 23 -21.67 2.76 18.65
N GLU A 24 -22.89 3.21 18.90
CA GLU A 24 -23.39 4.48 18.41
C GLU A 24 -22.45 5.62 18.81
N LYS A 25 -21.44 5.92 17.97
CA LYS A 25 -20.71 7.18 18.04
C LYS A 25 -21.05 8.02 16.82
N LYS A 26 -21.68 9.14 17.11
CA LYS A 26 -22.05 10.21 16.20
C LYS A 26 -20.85 10.58 15.28
N ASN A 27 -21.08 10.54 13.96
CA ASN A 27 -20.35 11.33 12.95
C ASN A 27 -18.87 11.04 12.67
N GLU A 28 -18.33 9.86 12.93
CA GLU A 28 -17.08 9.47 12.31
C GLU A 28 -17.36 8.99 10.88
N LYS A 29 -16.67 9.59 9.91
CA LYS A 29 -16.65 9.13 8.51
C LYS A 29 -16.01 7.74 8.51
N ILE A 30 -16.83 6.71 8.56
CA ILE A 30 -16.37 5.32 8.46
C ILE A 30 -15.67 5.20 7.11
N THR A 31 -14.36 5.04 7.14
CA THR A 31 -13.59 4.68 5.94
C THR A 31 -13.84 3.19 5.73
N THR A 32 -14.63 2.85 4.72
CA THR A 32 -14.85 1.46 4.36
C THR A 32 -13.49 0.81 4.06
N ILE A 33 -13.19 -0.27 4.76
CA ILE A 33 -11.96 -1.03 4.58
C ILE A 33 -12.33 -2.25 3.73
N ILE A 34 -11.58 -2.52 2.67
CA ILE A 34 -11.73 -3.76 1.91
C ILE A 34 -11.35 -4.92 2.85
N ASP A 35 -12.12 -5.98 2.78
CA ASP A 35 -11.79 -7.23 3.45
C ASP A 35 -10.36 -7.67 3.09
N GLU A 36 -9.59 -8.09 4.09
CA GLU A 36 -8.17 -8.38 3.89
C GLU A 36 -7.95 -9.59 2.99
N LYS A 37 -8.84 -10.57 3.04
CA LYS A 37 -8.80 -11.72 2.14
C LYS A 37 -8.99 -11.27 0.70
N GLN A 38 -10.04 -10.50 0.43
CA GLN A 38 -10.32 -9.97 -0.92
C GLN A 38 -9.14 -9.13 -1.43
N LEU A 39 -8.53 -8.34 -0.55
CA LEU A 39 -7.36 -7.53 -0.90
C LEU A 39 -6.13 -8.40 -1.18
N GLY A 40 -5.91 -9.43 -0.37
CA GLY A 40 -4.85 -10.42 -0.57
C GLY A 40 -5.04 -11.17 -1.88
N ASP A 41 -6.24 -11.66 -2.16
CA ASP A 41 -6.59 -12.36 -3.39
C ASP A 41 -6.35 -11.47 -4.62
N MET A 42 -6.73 -10.20 -4.56
CA MET A 42 -6.43 -9.21 -5.61
C MET A 42 -4.92 -9.08 -5.85
N ILE A 43 -4.11 -8.93 -4.80
CA ILE A 43 -2.66 -8.80 -4.93
C ILE A 43 -2.04 -10.07 -5.53
N LEU A 44 -2.48 -11.25 -5.09
CA LEU A 44 -1.99 -12.53 -5.62
C LEU A 44 -2.35 -12.72 -7.10
N ASP A 45 -3.54 -12.27 -7.50
CA ASP A 45 -3.96 -12.37 -8.90
C ASP A 45 -3.22 -11.37 -9.79
N LEU A 46 -3.03 -10.13 -9.32
CA LEU A 46 -2.18 -9.16 -10.00
C LEU A 46 -0.75 -9.68 -10.17
N GLN A 47 -0.25 -10.43 -9.20
CA GLN A 47 1.08 -11.03 -9.27
C GLN A 47 1.19 -12.07 -10.38
N LYS A 48 0.18 -12.92 -10.60
CA LYS A 48 0.17 -13.91 -11.68
C LYS A 48 0.24 -13.26 -13.07
N SER A 49 -0.29 -12.04 -13.18
CA SER A 49 -0.33 -11.30 -14.45
C SER A 49 0.79 -10.26 -14.61
N LYS A 50 1.68 -10.10 -13.61
CA LYS A 50 2.67 -9.03 -13.53
C LYS A 50 3.65 -8.96 -14.71
N ASP A 51 3.95 -10.12 -15.32
CA ASP A 51 4.94 -10.22 -16.40
C ASP A 51 4.32 -10.16 -17.81
N LYS A 52 2.99 -10.02 -17.92
CA LYS A 52 2.27 -9.93 -19.18
C LYS A 52 2.66 -8.69 -20.00
N ASP A 53 2.66 -7.54 -19.36
CA ASP A 53 3.00 -6.25 -19.95
C ASP A 53 3.37 -5.22 -18.87
N PHE A 54 3.93 -4.07 -19.27
CA PHE A 54 4.35 -3.04 -18.32
C PHE A 54 3.20 -2.47 -17.48
N ARG A 55 1.98 -2.41 -18.02
CA ARG A 55 0.82 -1.91 -17.28
C ARG A 55 0.39 -2.89 -16.18
N SER A 56 0.39 -4.19 -16.48
CA SER A 56 0.12 -5.25 -15.51
C SER A 56 1.17 -5.28 -14.40
N ALA A 57 2.45 -5.21 -14.77
CA ALA A 57 3.55 -5.05 -13.81
C ALA A 57 3.36 -3.82 -12.90
N TYR A 58 2.96 -2.72 -13.49
CA TYR A 58 2.74 -1.47 -12.77
C TYR A 58 1.56 -1.55 -11.80
N LYS A 59 0.42 -2.15 -12.22
CA LYS A 59 -0.74 -2.39 -11.34
C LYS A 59 -0.32 -3.19 -10.11
N PHE A 60 0.39 -4.31 -10.32
CA PHE A 60 0.91 -5.13 -9.24
C PHE A 60 1.86 -4.35 -8.33
N ALA A 61 2.87 -3.67 -8.88
CA ALA A 61 3.84 -2.92 -8.10
C ALA A 61 3.21 -1.80 -7.27
N LEU A 62 2.29 -1.04 -7.86
CA LEU A 62 1.61 0.07 -7.18
C LEU A 62 0.73 -0.42 -6.03
N MET A 63 -0.11 -1.44 -6.28
CA MET A 63 -1.01 -1.99 -5.27
C MET A 63 -0.26 -2.67 -4.13
N SER A 64 0.79 -3.44 -4.45
CA SER A 64 1.66 -4.07 -3.44
C SER A 64 2.36 -3.03 -2.57
N THR A 65 2.84 -1.93 -3.14
CA THR A 65 3.47 -0.86 -2.37
C THR A 65 2.50 -0.20 -1.38
N PHE A 66 1.26 0.05 -1.79
CA PHE A 66 0.25 0.56 -0.86
C PHE A 66 -0.11 -0.45 0.21
N PHE A 67 -0.26 -1.70 -0.17
CA PHE A 67 -0.59 -2.80 0.74
C PHE A 67 0.48 -3.00 1.81
N LEU A 68 1.75 -3.03 1.41
CA LEU A 68 2.87 -3.35 2.30
C LEU A 68 3.28 -2.15 3.18
N PHE A 69 3.31 -0.95 2.62
CA PHE A 69 3.95 0.20 3.27
C PHE A 69 2.97 1.31 3.66
N GLY A 70 1.72 1.25 3.21
CA GLY A 70 0.71 2.27 3.54
C GLY A 70 1.16 3.69 3.23
N LEU A 71 1.94 3.90 2.17
CA LEU A 71 2.45 5.21 1.79
C LEU A 71 1.31 6.15 1.38
N ARG A 72 1.52 7.46 1.57
CA ARG A 72 0.62 8.45 0.98
C ARG A 72 0.85 8.54 -0.53
N ARG A 73 -0.17 8.91 -1.30
CA ARG A 73 -0.09 9.09 -2.76
C ARG A 73 1.12 9.93 -3.19
N GLY A 74 1.32 11.08 -2.55
CA GLY A 74 2.45 11.97 -2.85
C GLY A 74 3.80 11.37 -2.46
N GLU A 75 3.84 10.54 -1.42
CA GLU A 75 5.03 9.80 -1.02
C GLU A 75 5.39 8.76 -2.09
N VAL A 76 4.45 7.96 -2.57
CA VAL A 76 4.70 6.99 -3.66
C VAL A 76 5.20 7.68 -4.92
N LYS A 77 4.51 8.73 -5.36
CA LYS A 77 4.90 9.50 -6.55
C LYS A 77 6.27 10.16 -6.43
N GLY A 78 6.67 10.51 -5.21
CA GLY A 78 7.97 11.14 -4.92
C GLY A 78 9.13 10.14 -4.77
N ARG A 79 8.90 8.83 -4.89
CA ARG A 79 9.96 7.82 -4.73
C ARG A 79 10.83 7.70 -5.96
N LYS A 80 12.14 7.64 -5.72
CA LYS A 80 13.16 7.30 -6.71
C LYS A 80 13.67 5.89 -6.47
N GLN A 81 14.26 5.26 -7.49
CA GLN A 81 14.82 3.90 -7.35
C GLN A 81 15.89 3.85 -6.25
N LYS A 82 16.71 4.88 -6.10
CA LYS A 82 17.73 5.02 -5.05
C LYS A 82 17.17 5.18 -3.63
N ASP A 83 15.87 5.42 -3.46
CA ASP A 83 15.25 5.48 -2.14
C ASP A 83 15.05 4.08 -1.54
N VAL A 84 15.26 3.02 -2.35
CA VAL A 84 15.36 1.63 -1.89
C VAL A 84 16.84 1.32 -1.67
N ASP A 85 17.22 1.23 -0.41
CA ASP A 85 18.58 0.85 0.02
C ASP A 85 18.59 -0.66 0.27
N PHE A 86 19.18 -1.39 -0.67
CA PHE A 86 19.27 -2.86 -0.61
C PHE A 86 20.27 -3.34 0.44
N ASP A 87 21.33 -2.58 0.68
CA ASP A 87 22.41 -2.97 1.61
C ASP A 87 21.94 -2.87 3.05
N ASN A 88 21.15 -1.82 3.36
CA ASN A 88 20.63 -1.57 4.70
C ASN A 88 19.17 -2.03 4.87
N SER A 89 18.54 -2.59 3.83
CA SER A 89 17.14 -3.04 3.87
C SER A 89 16.16 -1.92 4.27
N ILE A 90 16.31 -0.76 3.64
CA ILE A 90 15.55 0.46 3.99
C ILE A 90 14.82 1.03 2.77
N LEU A 91 13.56 1.43 2.96
CA LEU A 91 12.84 2.33 2.06
C LEU A 91 12.83 3.74 2.67
N SER A 92 13.56 4.67 2.06
CA SER A 92 13.60 6.07 2.50
C SER A 92 12.41 6.87 1.99
N VAL A 93 11.61 7.44 2.89
CA VAL A 93 10.51 8.35 2.58
C VAL A 93 10.92 9.77 2.92
N ASN A 94 11.64 10.43 2.00
CA ASN A 94 12.32 11.72 2.21
C ASN A 94 11.80 12.86 1.34
N SER A 95 10.77 12.60 0.53
CA SER A 95 10.17 13.59 -0.36
C SER A 95 8.72 13.23 -0.69
N VAL A 96 7.98 14.20 -1.19
CA VAL A 96 6.63 14.02 -1.76
C VAL A 96 6.58 14.70 -3.13
N TYR A 97 5.78 14.14 -4.03
CA TYR A 97 5.50 14.78 -5.31
C TYR A 97 4.07 15.35 -5.30
N ILE A 98 3.97 16.67 -5.48
CA ILE A 98 2.70 17.39 -5.55
C ILE A 98 2.68 18.19 -6.85
N GLN A 99 1.94 17.70 -7.83
CA GLN A 99 1.93 18.29 -9.17
C GLN A 99 1.50 19.78 -9.17
N LYS A 100 0.53 20.14 -8.34
CA LYS A 100 0.03 21.51 -8.21
C LYS A 100 1.03 22.49 -7.58
N GLU A 101 2.02 21.99 -6.86
CA GLU A 101 3.05 22.78 -6.16
C GLU A 101 4.40 22.73 -6.88
N GLY A 102 4.41 22.47 -8.19
CA GLY A 102 5.64 22.47 -8.99
C GLY A 102 6.45 21.18 -8.94
N GLY A 103 5.95 20.12 -8.32
CA GLY A 103 6.56 18.80 -8.42
C GLY A 103 7.13 18.24 -7.13
N LEU A 104 8.45 17.90 -7.14
CA LEU A 104 9.10 17.20 -6.03
C LEU A 104 9.43 18.17 -4.90
N LEU A 105 8.85 17.93 -3.74
CA LEU A 105 9.11 18.69 -2.53
C LEU A 105 9.92 17.84 -1.54
N LYS A 106 11.06 18.35 -1.10
CA LYS A 106 11.84 17.80 0.03
C LYS A 106 11.22 18.17 1.38
N ARG A 107 9.94 18.54 1.41
CA ARG A 107 9.17 18.83 2.62
C ARG A 107 7.91 17.99 2.62
N THR A 108 7.51 17.55 3.77
CA THR A 108 6.23 16.92 4.02
C THR A 108 5.38 17.86 4.86
N LYS A 109 4.07 17.64 4.89
CA LYS A 109 3.13 18.45 5.68
C LYS A 109 3.54 18.57 7.16
N ASN A 110 4.25 17.55 7.69
CA ASN A 110 4.74 17.48 9.07
C ASN A 110 6.17 16.93 9.10
N ILE A 111 7.01 17.42 10.00
CA ILE A 111 8.41 16.97 10.21
C ILE A 111 8.51 15.44 10.40
N GLY A 112 7.56 14.80 11.08
CA GLY A 112 7.53 13.36 11.30
C GLY A 112 7.20 12.51 10.08
N SER A 113 6.98 13.12 8.90
CA SER A 113 6.69 12.37 7.67
C SER A 113 7.96 11.90 6.97
N PHE A 114 9.13 12.48 7.23
CA PHE A 114 10.42 11.93 6.81
C PHE A 114 10.73 10.71 7.67
N ARG A 115 10.95 9.57 7.03
CA ARG A 115 11.20 8.33 7.73
C ARG A 115 11.90 7.31 6.86
N ASN A 116 12.63 6.43 7.50
CA ASN A 116 13.10 5.19 6.94
C ASN A 116 12.18 4.07 7.40
N ILE A 117 11.73 3.25 6.47
CA ILE A 117 10.90 2.07 6.72
C ILE A 117 11.80 0.87 6.50
N ASP A 118 11.94 0.04 7.54
CA ASP A 118 12.65 -1.22 7.44
C ASP A 118 11.86 -2.17 6.51
N ILE A 119 12.54 -2.82 5.58
CA ILE A 119 11.95 -3.72 4.59
C ILE A 119 12.54 -5.11 4.75
N ASP A 120 11.70 -6.13 4.66
CA ASP A 120 12.09 -7.52 4.76
C ASP A 120 12.65 -8.04 3.42
N GLU A 121 13.22 -9.26 3.45
CA GLU A 121 13.82 -9.90 2.29
C GLU A 121 12.85 -10.02 1.11
N ASN A 122 11.60 -10.40 1.36
CA ASN A 122 10.60 -10.53 0.29
C ASN A 122 10.24 -9.17 -0.33
N SER A 123 10.20 -8.12 0.48
CA SER A 123 10.00 -6.75 -0.01
C SER A 123 11.22 -6.25 -0.81
N LEU A 124 12.43 -6.67 -0.45
CA LEU A 124 13.65 -6.42 -1.24
C LEU A 124 13.57 -7.11 -2.60
N LEU A 125 13.20 -8.40 -2.63
CA LEU A 125 13.00 -9.15 -3.87
C LEU A 125 11.93 -8.50 -4.76
N PHE A 126 10.83 -8.05 -4.17
CA PHE A 126 9.78 -7.29 -4.88
C PHE A 126 10.33 -6.00 -5.49
N PHE A 127 11.07 -5.18 -4.75
CA PHE A 127 11.65 -3.95 -5.30
C PHE A 127 12.71 -4.23 -6.36
N ASN A 128 13.53 -5.26 -6.18
CA ASN A 128 14.51 -5.67 -7.18
C ASN A 128 13.83 -6.06 -8.51
N TRP A 129 12.80 -6.91 -8.45
CA TRP A 129 11.99 -7.26 -9.62
C TRP A 129 11.39 -6.01 -10.27
N TRP A 130 10.78 -5.11 -9.48
CA TRP A 130 10.13 -3.92 -10.01
C TRP A 130 11.13 -2.95 -10.65
N ILE A 131 12.26 -2.68 -10.01
CA ILE A 131 13.32 -1.81 -10.56
C ILE A 131 13.89 -2.39 -11.86
N ASN A 132 14.11 -3.70 -11.94
CA ASN A 132 14.56 -4.35 -13.17
C ASN A 132 13.48 -4.27 -14.26
N THR A 133 12.23 -4.39 -13.93
CA THR A 133 11.11 -4.18 -14.85
C THR A 133 11.09 -2.73 -15.37
N ILE A 134 11.26 -1.74 -14.50
CA ILE A 134 11.35 -0.34 -14.93
C ILE A 134 12.54 -0.16 -15.89
N LYS A 135 13.72 -0.65 -15.55
CA LYS A 135 14.91 -0.54 -16.40
C LYS A 135 14.70 -1.14 -17.80
N LYS A 136 13.96 -2.24 -17.90
CA LYS A 136 13.61 -2.88 -19.18
C LYS A 136 12.72 -1.98 -20.05
N PHE A 137 11.71 -1.32 -19.47
CA PHE A 137 10.72 -0.54 -20.23
C PHE A 137 10.96 0.97 -20.24
N LYS A 138 11.71 1.47 -19.27
CA LYS A 138 11.98 2.91 -19.04
C LYS A 138 13.42 3.12 -18.56
N PRO A 139 14.44 2.84 -19.39
CA PRO A 139 15.86 2.80 -18.96
C PRO A 139 16.39 4.14 -18.43
N ASN A 140 15.85 5.27 -18.89
CA ASN A 140 16.36 6.60 -18.57
C ASN A 140 15.70 7.25 -17.35
N THR A 141 14.77 6.57 -16.67
CA THR A 141 14.09 7.12 -15.50
C THR A 141 14.76 6.72 -14.20
N ASP A 142 14.84 7.64 -13.26
CA ASP A 142 15.23 7.36 -11.86
C ASP A 142 14.03 7.22 -10.92
N TRP A 143 12.81 7.45 -11.41
CA TRP A 143 11.58 7.33 -10.64
C TRP A 143 11.21 5.87 -10.38
N LEU A 144 10.76 5.59 -9.16
CA LEU A 144 10.23 4.27 -8.81
C LEU A 144 8.82 4.06 -9.41
N TYR A 145 8.09 5.13 -9.67
CA TYR A 145 6.76 5.10 -10.30
C TYR A 145 6.72 6.11 -11.45
N PRO A 146 7.36 5.78 -12.59
CA PRO A 146 7.45 6.68 -13.73
C PRO A 146 6.13 6.79 -14.48
N SER A 147 5.97 7.87 -15.24
CA SER A 147 4.88 8.03 -16.20
C SER A 147 4.96 6.99 -17.33
N PHE A 148 3.81 6.56 -17.84
CA PHE A 148 3.78 5.67 -19.02
C PHE A 148 4.33 6.34 -20.29
N ARG A 149 4.25 7.67 -20.40
CA ARG A 149 4.58 8.41 -21.62
C ARG A 149 5.92 9.15 -21.56
N GLY A 150 6.56 9.23 -20.42
CA GLY A 150 7.79 10.01 -20.26
C GLY A 150 8.60 9.60 -19.05
N GLU A 151 9.63 10.38 -18.75
CA GLU A 151 10.57 10.17 -17.65
C GLU A 151 10.13 10.84 -16.33
N SER A 152 9.03 11.59 -16.34
CA SER A 152 8.46 12.21 -15.14
C SER A 152 7.75 11.16 -14.25
N PRO A 153 7.48 11.47 -12.98
CA PRO A 153 6.66 10.60 -12.15
C PRO A 153 5.23 10.53 -12.67
N LEU A 154 4.50 9.48 -12.28
CA LEU A 154 3.11 9.29 -12.66
C LEU A 154 2.26 10.52 -12.30
N SER A 155 1.51 11.04 -13.28
CA SER A 155 0.62 12.19 -13.07
C SER A 155 -0.51 11.88 -12.09
N ASP A 156 -1.19 12.92 -11.60
CA ASP A 156 -2.33 12.74 -10.68
C ASP A 156 -3.51 12.01 -11.34
N SER A 157 -3.77 12.30 -12.62
CA SER A 157 -4.79 11.59 -13.40
C SER A 157 -4.38 10.15 -13.71
N GLY A 158 -3.14 9.94 -14.16
CA GLY A 158 -2.62 8.60 -14.43
C GLY A 158 -2.66 7.70 -13.19
N PHE A 159 -2.31 8.25 -12.04
CA PHE A 159 -2.42 7.57 -10.76
C PHE A 159 -3.87 7.19 -10.42
N SER A 160 -4.79 8.15 -10.54
CA SER A 160 -6.21 7.90 -10.25
C SER A 160 -6.81 6.88 -11.20
N ASN A 161 -6.53 7.01 -12.50
CA ASN A 161 -7.01 6.07 -13.49
C ASN A 161 -6.54 4.65 -13.18
N LEU A 162 -5.22 4.47 -12.95
CA LEU A 162 -4.66 3.14 -12.69
C LEU A 162 -5.25 2.51 -11.43
N MET A 163 -5.40 3.29 -10.36
CA MET A 163 -5.99 2.80 -9.10
C MET A 163 -7.45 2.37 -9.28
N TRP A 164 -8.26 3.22 -9.91
CA TRP A 164 -9.69 2.94 -10.07
C TRP A 164 -9.97 1.82 -11.07
N GLU A 165 -9.20 1.76 -12.17
CA GLU A 165 -9.26 0.63 -13.08
C GLU A 165 -8.95 -0.69 -12.36
N THR A 166 -7.86 -0.71 -11.57
CA THR A 166 -7.49 -1.91 -10.83
C THR A 166 -8.60 -2.32 -9.86
N LEU A 167 -9.19 -1.38 -9.12
CA LEU A 167 -10.29 -1.70 -8.21
C LEU A 167 -11.55 -2.15 -8.94
N SER A 168 -11.83 -1.60 -10.12
CA SER A 168 -12.97 -2.00 -10.95
C SER A 168 -12.79 -3.39 -11.52
N ASP A 169 -11.58 -3.76 -11.95
CA ASP A 169 -11.26 -5.10 -12.44
C ASP A 169 -11.58 -6.20 -11.40
N TYR A 170 -11.57 -5.85 -10.12
CA TYR A 170 -11.86 -6.75 -9.00
C TYR A 170 -13.23 -6.50 -8.33
N GLY A 171 -14.10 -5.75 -8.98
CA GLY A 171 -15.47 -5.51 -8.50
C GLY A 171 -15.60 -4.55 -7.30
N PHE A 172 -14.52 -3.86 -6.90
CA PHE A 172 -14.55 -2.89 -5.80
C PHE A 172 -15.04 -1.51 -6.19
N ALA A 173 -15.24 -1.25 -7.48
CA ALA A 173 -15.77 0.00 -7.98
C ALA A 173 -16.46 -0.23 -9.33
N LYS A 174 -17.45 0.62 -9.65
CA LYS A 174 -17.97 0.78 -11.02
C LYS A 174 -17.44 2.09 -11.57
N ILE A 175 -16.86 2.05 -12.76
CA ILE A 175 -16.24 3.19 -13.41
C ILE A 175 -16.64 3.27 -14.86
N HIS A 176 -16.59 4.50 -15.40
CA HIS A 176 -16.54 4.73 -16.85
C HIS A 176 -15.46 5.74 -17.20
N PHE A 177 -15.12 5.84 -18.49
CA PHE A 177 -14.16 6.82 -18.96
C PHE A 177 -14.87 8.02 -19.61
N HIS A 178 -14.54 9.22 -19.17
CA HIS A 178 -14.95 10.46 -19.77
C HIS A 178 -13.72 11.31 -20.12
N LYS A 179 -13.54 11.62 -21.41
CA LYS A 179 -12.39 12.42 -21.90
C LYS A 179 -11.01 11.93 -21.41
N GLY A 180 -10.82 10.61 -21.33
CA GLY A 180 -9.57 10.00 -20.88
C GLY A 180 -9.32 9.99 -19.38
N HIS A 181 -10.31 10.39 -18.58
CA HIS A 181 -10.29 10.32 -17.13
C HIS A 181 -11.29 9.28 -16.64
N VAL A 182 -10.91 8.56 -15.59
CA VAL A 182 -11.82 7.66 -14.89
C VAL A 182 -12.83 8.50 -14.09
N VAL A 183 -14.11 8.20 -14.32
CA VAL A 183 -15.23 8.66 -13.49
C VAL A 183 -15.71 7.46 -12.68
N VAL A 184 -15.89 7.67 -11.39
CA VAL A 184 -16.34 6.62 -10.47
C VAL A 184 -17.84 6.77 -10.28
N ASP A 185 -18.60 5.79 -10.75
CA ASP A 185 -20.05 5.74 -10.62
C ASP A 185 -20.47 5.25 -9.24
N GLU A 186 -19.88 4.13 -8.81
CA GLU A 186 -20.12 3.52 -7.51
C GLU A 186 -18.80 3.10 -6.88
N SER A 187 -18.59 3.43 -5.63
CA SER A 187 -17.49 2.93 -4.82
C SER A 187 -17.75 3.15 -3.34
N PRO A 188 -17.43 2.19 -2.49
CA PRO A 188 -17.47 2.38 -1.03
C PRO A 188 -16.39 3.34 -0.52
N PHE A 189 -15.38 3.72 -1.33
CA PHE A 189 -14.16 4.39 -0.87
C PHE A 189 -14.12 5.92 -1.03
N LYS A 190 -15.17 6.58 -1.48
CA LYS A 190 -15.29 8.06 -1.58
C LYS A 190 -13.97 8.77 -1.95
N ASN A 191 -13.35 8.40 -3.07
CA ASN A 191 -12.13 9.04 -3.63
C ASN A 191 -10.85 8.94 -2.76
N ALA A 192 -10.77 8.02 -1.80
CA ALA A 192 -9.68 7.97 -0.85
C ALA A 192 -8.91 6.62 -0.83
N VAL A 193 -8.77 5.94 -1.98
CA VAL A 193 -8.19 4.60 -2.09
C VAL A 193 -6.84 4.46 -1.37
N SER A 194 -5.89 5.36 -1.61
CA SER A 194 -4.59 5.30 -0.93
C SER A 194 -4.67 5.48 0.59
N LYS A 195 -5.70 6.20 1.07
CA LYS A 195 -5.95 6.32 2.52
C LYS A 195 -6.46 5.01 3.10
N MET A 196 -7.30 4.27 2.36
CA MET A 196 -7.84 2.98 2.78
C MET A 196 -6.71 1.98 3.06
N PHE A 197 -5.76 1.80 2.14
CA PHE A 197 -4.59 0.93 2.37
C PHE A 197 -3.80 1.33 3.61
N ARG A 198 -3.62 2.63 3.81
CA ARG A 198 -2.94 3.16 4.98
C ARG A 198 -3.73 2.95 6.26
N HIS A 199 -5.07 3.10 6.23
CA HIS A 199 -5.94 2.78 7.35
C HIS A 199 -5.85 1.31 7.71
N ARG A 200 -5.95 0.42 6.71
CA ARG A 200 -5.78 -1.01 6.91
C ARG A 200 -4.44 -1.32 7.60
N LEU A 201 -3.32 -0.86 7.04
CA LEU A 201 -2.01 -1.08 7.66
C LEU A 201 -1.95 -0.53 9.09
N GLY A 202 -2.50 0.66 9.33
CA GLY A 202 -2.54 1.26 10.64
C GLY A 202 -3.32 0.41 11.65
N THR A 203 -4.49 -0.08 11.26
CA THR A 203 -5.31 -0.98 12.07
C THR A 203 -4.55 -2.28 12.36
N THR A 204 -3.97 -2.91 11.34
CA THR A 204 -3.17 -4.13 11.50
C THR A 204 -2.01 -3.93 12.49
N LEU A 205 -1.26 -2.83 12.37
CA LEU A 205 -0.12 -2.53 13.26
C LEU A 205 -0.57 -2.25 14.72
N ILE A 206 -1.66 -1.51 14.90
CA ILE A 206 -2.18 -1.23 16.25
C ILE A 206 -2.66 -2.51 16.93
N ASN A 207 -3.40 -3.32 16.19
CA ASN A 207 -3.88 -4.59 16.73
C ASN A 207 -2.73 -5.55 17.04
N ALA A 208 -1.67 -5.57 16.24
CA ALA A 208 -0.49 -6.41 16.48
C ALA A 208 0.34 -5.99 17.71
N MET A 209 0.13 -4.78 18.24
CA MET A 209 0.85 -4.30 19.43
C MET A 209 0.75 -5.25 20.62
N ASP A 210 -0.46 -5.73 20.88
CA ASP A 210 -0.73 -6.52 22.08
C ASP A 210 -0.19 -7.97 21.94
N TYR A 211 -0.18 -8.51 20.72
CA TYR A 211 0.21 -9.90 20.47
C TYR A 211 1.69 -10.06 20.12
N GLU A 212 2.28 -9.08 19.42
CA GLU A 212 3.65 -9.17 18.93
C GLU A 212 4.62 -8.24 19.66
N LYS A 213 4.16 -7.58 20.73
CA LYS A 213 4.96 -6.60 21.49
C LYS A 213 5.61 -5.53 20.61
N LEU A 214 4.89 -5.09 19.57
CA LEU A 214 5.39 -4.04 18.68
C LEU A 214 5.54 -2.73 19.45
N ASP A 215 6.72 -2.11 19.32
CA ASP A 215 6.97 -0.81 19.93
C ASP A 215 6.09 0.28 19.30
N ARG A 216 5.52 1.13 20.14
CA ARG A 216 4.73 2.32 19.73
C ARG A 216 5.51 3.24 18.79
N ASN A 217 6.82 3.36 18.99
CA ASN A 217 7.68 4.16 18.12
C ASN A 217 7.84 3.53 16.73
N TYR A 218 7.88 2.20 16.65
CA TYR A 218 7.88 1.50 15.36
C TYR A 218 6.64 1.82 14.54
N ILE A 219 5.44 1.71 15.15
CA ILE A 219 4.17 2.03 14.48
C ILE A 219 4.13 3.49 14.05
N LYS A 220 4.51 4.41 14.95
CA LYS A 220 4.58 5.84 14.66
C LYS A 220 5.53 6.12 13.48
N LYS A 221 6.72 5.52 13.50
CA LYS A 221 7.74 5.65 12.44
C LYS A 221 7.21 5.11 11.11
N THR A 222 6.67 3.90 11.09
CA THR A 222 6.14 3.25 9.87
C THR A 222 5.02 4.07 9.24
N LEU A 223 4.10 4.59 10.03
CA LEU A 223 2.98 5.42 9.55
C LEU A 223 3.37 6.89 9.34
N GLY A 224 4.54 7.35 9.79
CA GLY A 224 4.96 8.76 9.70
C GLY A 224 4.00 9.68 10.45
N HIS A 225 3.65 9.33 11.67
CA HIS A 225 2.86 10.16 12.58
C HIS A 225 3.79 10.87 13.57
N THR A 226 3.50 12.14 13.89
CA THR A 226 4.27 12.90 14.88
C THR A 226 3.98 12.46 16.32
N ARG A 227 2.73 12.01 16.58
CA ARG A 227 2.27 11.52 17.88
C ARG A 227 1.65 10.14 17.75
N PHE A 228 1.88 9.27 18.75
CA PHE A 228 1.27 7.93 18.76
C PHE A 228 -0.25 7.99 18.95
N THR A 229 -0.76 8.92 19.73
CA THR A 229 -2.20 9.17 19.91
C THR A 229 -2.92 9.34 18.56
N THR A 230 -2.26 9.99 17.57
CA THR A 230 -2.81 10.09 16.21
C THR A 230 -3.02 8.73 15.55
N SER A 231 -2.19 7.74 15.85
CA SER A 231 -2.35 6.38 15.36
C SER A 231 -3.46 5.66 16.13
N GLN A 232 -3.47 5.79 17.43
CA GLN A 232 -4.45 5.15 18.31
C GLN A 232 -5.86 5.69 18.05
N ASP A 233 -6.03 7.01 17.98
CA ASP A 233 -7.33 7.66 17.73
C ASP A 233 -7.93 7.32 16.37
N ARG A 234 -7.07 7.09 15.36
CA ARG A 234 -7.49 6.81 13.99
C ARG A 234 -7.73 5.35 13.69
N TYR A 235 -7.03 4.45 14.38
CA TYR A 235 -6.97 3.03 14.02
C TYR A 235 -7.32 2.10 15.19
N GLY A 236 -7.21 2.56 16.43
CA GLY A 236 -7.38 1.74 17.63
C GLY A 236 -8.83 1.38 17.97
N ASN A 237 -9.82 2.01 17.31
CA ASN A 237 -11.23 1.77 17.59
C ASN A 237 -11.85 0.64 16.73
N HIS A 238 -11.04 -0.03 15.92
CA HIS A 238 -11.50 -1.16 15.13
C HIS A 238 -11.05 -2.46 15.82
N ASN A 239 -11.97 -3.14 16.49
CA ASN A 239 -11.78 -4.48 17.03
C ASN A 239 -11.64 -5.48 15.86
N THR A 240 -10.46 -5.57 15.29
CA THR A 240 -10.11 -6.60 14.33
C THR A 240 -9.12 -7.55 14.98
N VAL A 241 -9.45 -8.82 15.00
CA VAL A 241 -8.54 -9.89 15.44
C VAL A 241 -7.37 -9.95 14.45
N VAL A 242 -6.16 -9.94 14.95
CA VAL A 242 -4.94 -9.72 14.16
C VAL A 242 -4.29 -11.02 13.77
N ALA A 243 -3.87 -11.09 12.52
CA ALA A 243 -2.96 -12.11 12.05
C ALA A 243 -1.58 -11.97 12.73
N LYS A 244 -0.98 -13.10 13.08
CA LYS A 244 0.36 -13.16 13.65
C LYS A 244 1.38 -12.52 12.71
N SER A 245 2.20 -11.64 13.25
CA SER A 245 3.39 -11.02 12.64
C SER A 245 3.17 -10.10 11.42
N THR A 246 3.27 -8.79 11.64
CA THR A 246 3.09 -7.79 10.57
C THR A 246 4.27 -7.72 9.60
N THR A 247 5.49 -7.92 10.06
CA THR A 247 6.68 -7.92 9.16
C THR A 247 6.74 -9.22 8.39
N GLU A 248 6.53 -10.34 9.06
CA GLU A 248 6.43 -11.64 8.43
C GLU A 248 5.18 -11.75 7.54
N THR A 249 4.04 -11.18 7.92
CA THR A 249 2.84 -11.17 7.09
C THR A 249 3.04 -10.33 5.82
N LYS A 250 3.75 -9.21 5.90
CA LYS A 250 4.17 -8.44 4.71
C LYS A 250 5.05 -9.27 3.79
N GLY A 251 6.07 -9.93 4.33
CA GLY A 251 6.99 -10.77 3.59
C GLY A 251 6.34 -12.02 3.01
N ARG A 252 5.36 -12.59 3.72
CA ARG A 252 4.66 -13.81 3.29
C ARG A 252 3.70 -13.59 2.14
N LEU A 253 3.07 -12.44 2.04
CA LEU A 253 2.20 -12.09 0.90
C LEU A 253 3.01 -11.92 -0.40
N LEU A 254 4.31 -11.68 -0.28
CA LEU A 254 5.26 -11.61 -1.39
C LEU A 254 6.33 -12.69 -1.25
N ASN A 255 5.93 -13.90 -0.92
CA ASN A 255 6.82 -15.05 -0.77
C ASN A 255 7.74 -15.20 -2.01
N SER A 256 9.01 -15.57 -1.79
CA SER A 256 10.03 -15.73 -2.83
C SER A 256 9.61 -16.68 -3.96
N LYS A 257 8.81 -17.72 -3.66
CA LYS A 257 8.20 -18.60 -4.67
C LYS A 257 7.16 -17.93 -5.56
N LEU A 258 6.70 -16.73 -5.16
CA LEU A 258 5.74 -15.95 -5.90
C LEU A 258 6.42 -14.84 -6.73
N ILE A 259 7.71 -14.58 -6.50
CA ILE A 259 8.49 -13.54 -7.20
C ILE A 259 9.46 -14.18 -8.21
N SER A 260 9.80 -15.45 -8.03
CA SER A 260 10.53 -16.28 -9.03
C SER A 260 9.55 -16.77 -10.08
#